data_0ca2c8f55b63724841d9bcf9113030fe
#
_entry.id   0ca2c8f55b63724841d9bcf9113030fe
#
_cell.length_a   1.000
_cell.length_b   1.000
_cell.length_c   1.000
_cell.angle_alpha   90.00
_cell.angle_beta   90.00
_cell.angle_gamma   90.00
#
_symmetry.space_group_name_H-M   'P 1'
#
loop_
_entity.id
_entity.type
_entity.pdbx_description
1 polymer ?
#
loop_
_entity_poly.entity_id
_entity_poly.type
_entity_poly.pdbx_seq_one_letter_code
_entity_poly.pdbx_strand_id
1 'polypeptide(L)'
;RESPLFRTLQERGYRMEFYDEELYLDDEIAQMFSNVYRVDFELSSYVRFAKPLLKLVGFRYAPFELKKKCIFKMAAIDELVKVENAQEKYSFSQQDHIFKSQLDQRGISEQDTQAKFQFIHLNGAHVPFIYDENMNIIDEEEGTYEQTMLAVLSGAGNYVEKLRGSGAYDNTVLIIMADHGYNGSLDESGEEA
;
A
#
# COMPACT_ATOMS: atom_id res chain seq x y z
N ARG A 1 12.11 -14.94 0.12
CA ARG A 1 12.66 -15.56 -1.12
C ARG A 1 13.01 -14.43 -2.07
N GLU A 2 14.27 -14.33 -2.48
CA GLU A 2 14.69 -13.34 -3.48
C GLU A 2 13.91 -13.51 -4.79
N SER A 3 13.45 -12.39 -5.33
CA SER A 3 12.83 -12.36 -6.65
C SER A 3 13.94 -12.39 -7.72
N PRO A 4 13.96 -13.40 -8.60
CA PRO A 4 14.94 -13.43 -9.71
C PRO A 4 14.82 -12.20 -10.61
N LEU A 5 13.63 -11.62 -10.72
CA LEU A 5 13.39 -10.39 -11.48
C LEU A 5 14.18 -9.22 -10.92
N PHE A 6 14.08 -8.96 -9.62
CA PHE A 6 14.75 -7.80 -9.00
C PHE A 6 16.27 -7.91 -9.10
N ARG A 7 16.82 -9.09 -8.88
CA ARG A 7 18.26 -9.33 -9.06
C ARG A 7 18.69 -9.06 -10.51
N THR A 8 17.97 -9.57 -11.48
CA THR A 8 18.28 -9.35 -12.90
C THR A 8 18.21 -7.88 -13.28
N LEU A 9 17.25 -7.13 -12.77
CA LEU A 9 17.13 -5.70 -13.02
C LEU A 9 18.29 -4.93 -12.40
N GLN A 10 18.68 -5.26 -11.16
CA GLN A 10 19.82 -4.67 -10.48
C GLN A 10 21.13 -4.93 -11.24
N GLU A 11 21.37 -6.18 -11.65
CA GLU A 11 22.55 -6.56 -12.45
C GLU A 11 22.63 -5.83 -13.79
N ARG A 12 21.48 -5.48 -14.36
CA ARG A 12 21.37 -4.68 -15.59
C ARG A 12 21.46 -3.17 -15.35
N GLY A 13 21.67 -2.73 -14.12
CA GLY A 13 21.84 -1.34 -13.77
C GLY A 13 20.53 -0.51 -13.75
N TYR A 14 19.38 -1.16 -13.59
CA TYR A 14 18.12 -0.45 -13.40
C TYR A 14 18.10 0.23 -12.03
N ARG A 15 17.62 1.46 -11.98
CA ARG A 15 17.18 2.08 -10.74
C ARG A 15 15.81 1.53 -10.40
N MET A 16 15.67 0.97 -9.20
CA MET A 16 14.40 0.37 -8.76
C MET A 16 13.73 1.27 -7.72
N GLU A 17 12.42 1.46 -7.87
CA GLU A 17 11.57 2.22 -6.97
C GLU A 17 10.35 1.38 -6.59
N PHE A 18 9.98 1.45 -5.31
CA PHE A 18 8.89 0.66 -4.73
C PHE A 18 7.88 1.60 -4.07
N TYR A 19 6.63 1.49 -4.48
CA TYR A 19 5.50 2.26 -3.98
C TYR A 19 4.42 1.30 -3.49
N ASP A 20 4.61 0.81 -2.28
CA ASP A 20 3.74 -0.11 -1.56
C ASP A 20 4.09 -0.05 -0.08
N GLU A 21 3.41 -0.82 0.76
CA GLU A 21 3.78 -0.96 2.16
C GLU A 21 5.16 -1.63 2.33
N GLU A 22 6.09 -0.86 2.84
CA GLU A 22 7.48 -1.29 3.07
C GLU A 22 7.61 -2.45 4.08
N LEU A 23 6.57 -2.70 4.86
CA LEU A 23 6.51 -3.75 5.90
C LEU A 23 6.66 -5.17 5.34
N TYR A 24 6.34 -5.38 4.09
CA TYR A 24 6.38 -6.70 3.44
C TYR A 24 7.72 -7.03 2.78
N LEU A 25 8.65 -6.08 2.72
CA LEU A 25 9.95 -6.31 2.11
C LEU A 25 10.96 -6.88 3.12
N ASP A 26 11.61 -7.97 2.75
CA ASP A 26 12.80 -8.44 3.44
C ASP A 26 13.94 -7.40 3.33
N ASP A 27 14.83 -7.32 4.32
CA ASP A 27 15.93 -6.35 4.37
C ASP A 27 16.80 -6.36 3.12
N GLU A 28 17.09 -7.53 2.58
CA GLU A 28 17.89 -7.68 1.36
C GLU A 28 17.18 -7.09 0.13
N ILE A 29 15.87 -7.28 0.05
CA ILE A 29 15.04 -6.76 -1.06
C ILE A 29 14.86 -5.25 -0.91
N ALA A 30 14.61 -4.76 0.29
CA ALA A 30 14.43 -3.33 0.56
C ALA A 30 15.64 -2.49 0.11
N GLN A 31 16.86 -3.00 0.32
CA GLN A 31 18.11 -2.34 -0.10
C GLN A 31 18.27 -2.20 -1.62
N MET A 32 17.50 -2.97 -2.41
CA MET A 32 17.54 -2.87 -3.87
C MET A 32 16.77 -1.66 -4.41
N PHE A 33 15.89 -1.06 -3.59
CA PHE A 33 15.04 0.05 -3.99
C PHE A 33 15.58 1.38 -3.48
N SER A 34 15.63 2.37 -4.37
CA SER A 34 16.26 3.68 -4.10
C SER A 34 15.40 4.60 -3.22
N ASN A 35 14.12 4.32 -3.09
CA ASN A 35 13.16 5.14 -2.34
C ASN A 35 12.61 4.47 -1.08
N VAL A 36 13.07 3.27 -0.76
CA VAL A 36 12.68 2.57 0.47
C VAL A 36 13.62 2.96 1.59
N TYR A 37 13.07 3.62 2.61
CA TYR A 37 13.80 4.03 3.81
C TYR A 37 13.22 3.25 4.99
N ARG A 38 14.04 2.43 5.61
CA ARG A 38 13.63 1.73 6.81
C ARG A 38 13.45 2.71 7.96
N VAL A 39 12.31 2.59 8.59
CA VAL A 39 12.00 3.32 9.82
C VAL A 39 12.25 2.36 10.99
N ASP A 40 13.11 2.76 11.92
CA ASP A 40 13.31 1.99 13.15
C ASP A 40 12.07 2.09 14.03
N PHE A 41 11.48 0.93 14.33
CA PHE A 41 10.33 0.83 15.21
C PHE A 41 10.78 0.56 16.65
N GLU A 42 10.45 1.46 17.55
CA GLU A 42 10.58 1.20 18.99
C GLU A 42 9.23 0.79 19.60
N LEU A 43 9.22 -0.34 20.27
CA LEU A 43 8.08 -0.73 21.08
C LEU A 43 8.06 0.09 22.37
N SER A 44 6.99 0.86 22.58
CA SER A 44 6.81 1.65 23.81
C SER A 44 6.83 0.80 25.08
N SER A 45 6.47 -0.47 24.99
CA SER A 45 6.51 -1.44 26.08
C SER A 45 6.30 -2.87 25.59
N TYR A 46 7.26 -3.75 25.77
CA TYR A 46 7.15 -5.18 25.48
C TYR A 46 6.03 -5.85 26.29
N VAL A 47 5.81 -5.42 27.53
CA VAL A 47 4.75 -5.98 28.39
C VAL A 47 3.36 -5.62 27.88
N ARG A 48 3.16 -4.37 27.39
CA ARG A 48 1.91 -3.95 26.78
C ARG A 48 1.66 -4.67 25.46
N PHE A 49 2.70 -4.92 24.69
CA PHE A 49 2.61 -5.64 23.42
C PHE A 49 2.29 -7.13 23.60
N ALA A 50 2.77 -7.75 24.68
CA ALA A 50 2.48 -9.15 24.99
C ALA A 50 0.97 -9.45 25.11
N LYS A 51 0.18 -8.51 25.64
CA LYS A 51 -1.27 -8.69 25.83
C LYS A 51 -2.04 -8.87 24.52
N PRO A 52 -1.93 -8.02 23.48
CA PRO A 52 -2.55 -8.27 22.18
C PRO A 52 -2.00 -9.52 21.49
N LEU A 53 -0.69 -9.82 21.61
CA LEU A 53 -0.14 -11.06 21.08
C LEU A 53 -0.75 -12.31 21.71
N LEU A 54 -0.91 -12.33 23.04
CA LEU A 54 -1.58 -13.44 23.73
C LEU A 54 -3.04 -13.60 23.29
N LYS A 55 -3.74 -12.50 23.04
CA LYS A 55 -5.09 -12.56 22.48
C LYS A 55 -5.11 -13.14 21.06
N LEU A 56 -4.15 -12.76 20.20
CA LEU A 56 -4.00 -13.29 18.86
C LEU A 56 -3.71 -14.80 18.89
N VAL A 57 -2.78 -15.24 19.74
CA VAL A 57 -2.48 -16.65 19.96
C VAL A 57 -3.72 -17.39 20.48
N GLY A 58 -4.42 -16.82 21.46
CA GLY A 58 -5.67 -17.35 21.97
C GLY A 58 -6.74 -17.47 20.89
N PHE A 59 -6.91 -16.45 20.05
CA PHE A 59 -7.85 -16.49 18.93
C PHE A 59 -7.50 -17.61 17.93
N ARG A 60 -6.22 -17.82 17.64
CA ARG A 60 -5.77 -18.85 16.70
C ARG A 60 -5.95 -20.27 17.24
N TYR A 61 -5.62 -20.52 18.49
CA TYR A 61 -5.52 -21.86 19.06
C TYR A 61 -6.64 -22.25 20.05
N ALA A 62 -7.42 -21.28 20.55
CA ALA A 62 -8.51 -21.58 21.46
C ALA A 62 -9.66 -22.34 20.76
N PRO A 63 -10.41 -23.18 21.49
CA PRO A 63 -11.68 -23.72 21.03
C PRO A 63 -12.63 -22.62 20.59
N PHE A 64 -13.50 -22.90 19.61
CA PHE A 64 -14.37 -21.91 18.98
C PHE A 64 -15.16 -21.05 19.99
N GLU A 65 -15.71 -21.65 21.04
CA GLU A 65 -16.47 -20.94 22.07
C GLU A 65 -15.65 -19.90 22.83
N LEU A 66 -14.34 -20.07 22.93
CA LEU A 66 -13.45 -19.13 23.64
C LEU A 66 -12.86 -18.05 22.73
N LYS A 67 -12.95 -18.21 21.41
CA LYS A 67 -12.37 -17.24 20.45
C LYS A 67 -12.94 -15.84 20.61
N LYS A 68 -14.24 -15.71 20.95
CA LYS A 68 -14.89 -14.42 21.21
C LYS A 68 -14.22 -13.60 22.31
N LYS A 69 -13.55 -14.24 23.28
CA LYS A 69 -12.80 -13.57 24.37
C LYS A 69 -11.41 -13.10 23.95
N CYS A 70 -10.94 -13.59 22.81
CA CYS A 70 -9.59 -13.30 22.29
C CYS A 70 -9.60 -12.25 21.16
N ILE A 71 -10.74 -11.62 20.87
CA ILE A 71 -10.83 -10.57 19.87
C ILE A 71 -10.00 -9.35 20.32
N PHE A 72 -9.23 -8.81 19.41
CA PHE A 72 -8.46 -7.57 19.62
C PHE A 72 -8.61 -6.66 18.40
N LYS A 73 -8.39 -5.36 18.60
CA LYS A 73 -8.37 -4.38 17.52
C LYS A 73 -6.91 -4.10 17.13
N MET A 74 -6.63 -4.02 15.84
CA MET A 74 -5.27 -3.67 15.34
C MET A 74 -4.80 -2.32 15.85
N ALA A 75 -5.68 -1.33 15.97
CA ALA A 75 -5.37 -0.03 16.55
C ALA A 75 -4.69 -0.11 17.95
N ALA A 76 -4.97 -1.17 18.72
CA ALA A 76 -4.30 -1.38 20.01
C ALA A 76 -2.82 -1.78 19.87
N ILE A 77 -2.40 -2.26 18.73
CA ILE A 77 -0.98 -2.53 18.40
C ILE A 77 -0.33 -1.25 17.90
N ASP A 78 -1.00 -0.52 17.03
CA ASP A 78 -0.51 0.73 16.47
C ASP A 78 -0.13 1.77 17.53
N GLU A 79 -0.94 1.86 18.61
CA GLU A 79 -0.65 2.75 19.74
C GLU A 79 0.62 2.37 20.52
N LEU A 80 1.09 1.12 20.40
CA LEU A 80 2.26 0.62 21.14
C LEU A 80 3.55 0.76 20.33
N VAL A 81 3.45 0.93 19.03
CA VAL A 81 4.59 1.11 18.15
C VAL A 81 4.86 2.61 18.02
N LYS A 82 6.01 3.04 18.52
CA LYS A 82 6.51 4.39 18.26
C LYS A 82 7.34 4.36 17.01
N VAL A 83 7.03 5.25 16.09
CA VAL A 83 7.83 5.47 14.89
C VAL A 83 8.67 6.71 15.14
N GLU A 84 9.98 6.54 15.37
CA GLU A 84 10.90 7.68 15.44
C GLU A 84 11.07 8.25 14.02
N ASN A 85 10.87 9.55 13.88
CA ASN A 85 10.93 10.29 12.60
C ASN A 85 9.82 9.99 11.58
N ALA A 86 8.68 9.49 12.00
CA ALA A 86 7.52 9.46 11.11
C ALA A 86 7.10 10.88 10.72
N GLN A 87 7.45 11.29 9.53
CA GLN A 87 6.63 12.26 8.83
C GLN A 87 5.25 11.61 8.70
N GLU A 88 4.31 12.12 9.47
CA GLU A 88 2.91 11.73 9.53
C GLU A 88 2.64 10.21 9.40
N LYS A 89 2.07 9.64 10.44
CA LYS A 89 1.65 8.23 10.50
C LYS A 89 0.54 8.01 9.47
N TYR A 90 0.93 7.73 8.24
CA TYR A 90 -0.03 7.39 7.20
C TYR A 90 -0.67 6.05 7.52
N SER A 91 -1.98 6.03 7.57
CA SER A 91 -2.74 4.79 7.59
C SER A 91 -2.56 4.06 6.26
N PHE A 92 -2.51 2.73 6.30
CA PHE A 92 -2.58 1.87 5.11
C PHE A 92 -3.64 2.35 4.11
N SER A 93 -4.80 2.72 4.60
CA SER A 93 -5.90 3.21 3.79
C SER A 93 -5.66 4.56 3.08
N GLN A 94 -4.61 5.31 3.43
CA GLN A 94 -4.33 6.62 2.82
C GLN A 94 -3.19 6.60 1.81
N GLN A 95 -2.58 5.46 1.58
CA GLN A 95 -1.39 5.32 0.75
C GLN A 95 -1.63 5.76 -0.71
N ASP A 96 -2.77 5.42 -1.27
CA ASP A 96 -3.12 5.79 -2.64
C ASP A 96 -3.24 7.31 -2.81
N HIS A 97 -3.85 7.99 -1.84
CA HIS A 97 -3.93 9.44 -1.82
C HIS A 97 -2.54 10.09 -1.71
N ILE A 98 -1.64 9.51 -0.92
CA ILE A 98 -0.25 9.99 -0.80
C ILE A 98 0.49 9.82 -2.12
N PHE A 99 0.39 8.65 -2.74
CA PHE A 99 0.97 8.40 -4.05
C PHE A 99 0.50 9.42 -5.08
N LYS A 100 -0.83 9.65 -5.16
CA LYS A 100 -1.41 10.67 -6.03
C LYS A 100 -0.84 12.05 -5.74
N SER A 101 -0.82 12.47 -4.48
CA SER A 101 -0.31 13.79 -4.08
C SER A 101 1.16 13.96 -4.44
N GLN A 102 1.99 12.94 -4.23
CA GLN A 102 3.40 12.96 -4.62
C GLN A 102 3.58 13.03 -6.14
N LEU A 103 2.78 12.27 -6.88
CA LEU A 103 2.78 12.29 -8.34
C LEU A 103 2.37 13.67 -8.88
N ASP A 104 1.38 14.32 -8.27
CA ASP A 104 0.91 15.65 -8.67
C ASP A 104 1.93 16.74 -8.37
N GLN A 105 2.63 16.64 -7.25
CA GLN A 105 3.64 17.63 -6.85
C GLN A 105 4.96 17.49 -7.60
N ARG A 106 5.44 16.27 -7.81
CA ARG A 106 6.78 16.02 -8.36
C ARG A 106 6.75 15.80 -9.86
N GLY A 107 5.62 15.32 -10.40
CA GLY A 107 5.52 14.87 -11.78
C GLY A 107 6.42 13.66 -12.07
N ILE A 108 6.64 13.40 -13.35
CA ILE A 108 7.60 12.40 -13.84
C ILE A 108 8.71 13.15 -14.56
N SER A 109 9.97 12.94 -14.14
CA SER A 109 11.11 13.64 -14.71
C SER A 109 11.71 12.87 -15.88
N GLU A 110 11.90 13.54 -17.02
CA GLU A 110 12.64 13.04 -18.17
C GLU A 110 14.18 13.01 -17.99
N GLN A 111 14.68 13.74 -16.99
CA GLN A 111 16.13 13.99 -16.87
C GLN A 111 16.93 12.78 -16.39
N ASP A 112 16.28 11.68 -16.10
CA ASP A 112 16.94 10.47 -15.62
C ASP A 112 17.31 9.59 -16.82
N THR A 113 18.58 9.58 -17.18
CA THR A 113 19.13 8.75 -18.27
C THR A 113 19.27 7.27 -17.90
N GLN A 114 19.07 6.94 -16.64
CA GLN A 114 19.14 5.57 -16.14
C GLN A 114 17.79 4.87 -16.34
N ALA A 115 17.84 3.63 -16.86
CA ALA A 115 16.65 2.79 -16.95
C ALA A 115 16.03 2.57 -15.55
N LYS A 116 14.71 2.73 -15.42
CA LYS A 116 13.98 2.59 -14.17
C LYS A 116 13.06 1.39 -14.19
N PHE A 117 12.92 0.77 -13.04
CA PHE A 117 11.84 -0.15 -12.74
C PHE A 117 11.05 0.42 -11.56
N GLN A 118 9.76 0.62 -11.75
CA GLN A 118 8.86 1.11 -10.71
C GLN A 118 7.81 0.04 -10.44
N PHE A 119 7.73 -0.41 -9.20
CA PHE A 119 6.61 -1.22 -8.72
C PHE A 119 5.68 -0.31 -7.94
N ILE A 120 4.45 -0.18 -8.43
CA ILE A 120 3.43 0.66 -7.82
C ILE A 120 2.26 -0.25 -7.48
N HIS A 121 2.00 -0.42 -6.20
CA HIS A 121 0.85 -1.15 -5.69
C HIS A 121 -0.06 -0.18 -4.97
N LEU A 122 -1.24 0.01 -5.52
CA LEU A 122 -2.30 0.80 -4.91
C LEU A 122 -3.24 -0.17 -4.20
N ASN A 123 -3.74 0.24 -3.03
CA ASN A 123 -4.69 -0.57 -2.26
C ASN A 123 -6.01 -0.76 -3.02
N GLY A 124 -6.30 0.15 -3.91
CA GLY A 124 -7.40 0.00 -4.81
C GLY A 124 -8.74 0.01 -4.11
N ALA A 125 -9.62 -0.84 -4.57
CA ALA A 125 -10.96 -1.01 -4.03
C ALA A 125 -10.97 -1.97 -2.82
N HIS A 126 -10.00 -1.83 -1.91
CA HIS A 126 -9.95 -2.56 -0.64
C HIS A 126 -10.73 -1.80 0.45
N VAL A 127 -11.42 -2.54 1.31
CA VAL A 127 -12.07 -1.97 2.49
C VAL A 127 -11.06 -1.38 3.49
N PRO A 128 -11.33 -0.28 4.18
CA PRO A 128 -12.54 0.55 4.09
C PRO A 128 -12.58 1.39 2.81
N PHE A 129 -13.78 1.61 2.27
CA PHE A 129 -13.97 2.45 1.09
C PHE A 129 -13.97 3.92 1.48
N ILE A 130 -12.84 4.58 1.39
CA ILE A 130 -12.62 5.94 1.90
C ILE A 130 -12.24 6.94 0.81
N TYR A 131 -12.50 6.61 -0.45
CA TYR A 131 -12.18 7.49 -1.57
C TYR A 131 -13.41 7.82 -2.41
N ASP A 132 -13.53 9.10 -2.79
CA ASP A 132 -14.37 9.51 -3.92
C ASP A 132 -13.68 9.16 -5.26
N GLU A 133 -14.36 9.37 -6.39
CA GLU A 133 -13.88 9.05 -7.73
C GLU A 133 -12.58 9.82 -8.13
N ASN A 134 -12.27 10.89 -7.39
CA ASN A 134 -11.07 11.71 -7.60
C ASN A 134 -9.93 11.35 -6.65
N MET A 135 -10.09 10.27 -5.87
CA MET A 135 -9.14 9.83 -4.84
C MET A 135 -8.98 10.85 -3.70
N ASN A 136 -10.01 11.63 -3.40
CA ASN A 136 -10.05 12.40 -2.18
C ASN A 136 -10.58 11.53 -1.04
N ILE A 137 -10.03 11.75 0.15
CA ILE A 137 -10.46 11.01 1.35
C ILE A 137 -11.84 11.51 1.77
N ILE A 138 -12.76 10.57 1.95
CA ILE A 138 -14.12 10.78 2.47
C ILE A 138 -14.36 9.89 3.69
N ASP A 139 -15.46 10.11 4.38
CA ASP A 139 -15.85 9.25 5.48
C ASP A 139 -16.24 7.85 4.97
N GLU A 140 -15.86 6.80 5.73
CA GLU A 140 -16.12 5.39 5.34
C GLU A 140 -17.62 5.11 5.12
N GLU A 141 -18.51 5.82 5.83
CA GLU A 141 -19.96 5.69 5.68
C GLU A 141 -20.50 6.25 4.35
N GLU A 142 -19.71 7.08 3.67
CA GLU A 142 -20.04 7.70 2.38
C GLU A 142 -19.39 6.99 1.19
N GLY A 143 -18.37 6.16 1.45
CA GLY A 143 -17.59 5.49 0.43
C GLY A 143 -18.26 4.23 -0.11
N THR A 144 -18.11 3.99 -1.41
CA THR A 144 -18.56 2.78 -2.06
C THR A 144 -17.41 2.07 -2.79
N TYR A 145 -17.57 0.77 -3.02
CA TYR A 145 -16.63 -0.01 -3.83
C TYR A 145 -16.42 0.62 -5.21
N GLU A 146 -17.51 1.02 -5.87
CA GLU A 146 -17.47 1.61 -7.22
C GLU A 146 -16.68 2.92 -7.25
N GLN A 147 -16.93 3.83 -6.30
CA GLN A 147 -16.19 5.10 -6.20
C GLN A 147 -14.70 4.86 -6.00
N THR A 148 -14.35 3.96 -5.06
CA THR A 148 -12.95 3.65 -4.78
C THR A 148 -12.26 2.96 -5.97
N MET A 149 -12.96 2.10 -6.71
CA MET A 149 -12.45 1.51 -7.94
C MET A 149 -12.20 2.58 -9.03
N LEU A 150 -13.14 3.51 -9.21
CA LEU A 150 -12.99 4.62 -10.16
C LEU A 150 -11.82 5.53 -9.74
N ALA A 151 -11.63 5.78 -8.46
CA ALA A 151 -10.50 6.55 -7.92
C ALA A 151 -9.15 5.96 -8.36
N VAL A 152 -8.97 4.66 -8.21
CA VAL A 152 -7.72 3.98 -8.57
C VAL A 152 -7.50 3.97 -10.09
N LEU A 153 -8.55 3.73 -10.88
CA LEU A 153 -8.48 3.81 -12.33
C LEU A 153 -8.13 5.23 -12.79
N SER A 154 -8.72 6.25 -12.16
CA SER A 154 -8.40 7.66 -12.41
C SER A 154 -6.94 7.97 -12.06
N GLY A 155 -6.43 7.46 -10.92
CA GLY A 155 -5.04 7.59 -10.52
C GLY A 155 -4.07 6.95 -11.52
N ALA A 156 -4.38 5.75 -12.00
CA ALA A 156 -3.60 5.08 -13.04
C ALA A 156 -3.63 5.86 -14.37
N GLY A 157 -4.78 6.40 -14.74
CA GLY A 157 -4.93 7.28 -15.92
C GLY A 157 -4.08 8.53 -15.80
N ASN A 158 -4.10 9.21 -14.65
CA ASN A 158 -3.27 10.38 -14.39
C ASN A 158 -1.77 10.06 -14.50
N TYR A 159 -1.33 8.90 -13.99
CA TYR A 159 0.04 8.44 -14.15
C TYR A 159 0.44 8.30 -15.63
N VAL A 160 -0.42 7.68 -16.46
CA VAL A 160 -0.20 7.53 -17.90
C VAL A 160 -0.12 8.89 -18.60
N GLU A 161 -1.01 9.83 -18.27
CA GLU A 161 -0.97 11.18 -18.85
C GLU A 161 0.32 11.93 -18.47
N LYS A 162 0.79 11.79 -17.24
CA LYS A 162 2.07 12.37 -16.80
C LYS A 162 3.26 11.72 -17.49
N LEU A 163 3.23 10.41 -17.75
CA LEU A 163 4.22 9.72 -18.57
C LEU A 163 4.27 10.28 -20.00
N ARG A 164 3.11 10.51 -20.60
CA ARG A 164 3.01 11.11 -21.95
C ARG A 164 3.56 12.52 -21.94
N GLY A 165 3.16 13.33 -20.95
CA GLY A 165 3.60 14.71 -20.82
C GLY A 165 5.10 14.87 -20.58
N SER A 166 5.74 13.86 -19.95
CA SER A 166 7.18 13.83 -19.73
C SER A 166 7.99 13.37 -20.94
N GLY A 167 7.38 12.82 -21.98
CA GLY A 167 8.06 12.21 -23.13
C GLY A 167 8.62 10.80 -22.86
N ALA A 168 8.52 10.31 -21.63
CA ALA A 168 9.01 8.97 -21.26
C ALA A 168 8.13 7.82 -21.78
N TYR A 169 6.89 8.11 -22.18
CA TYR A 169 5.88 7.09 -22.51
C TYR A 169 6.34 6.12 -23.60
N ASP A 170 6.95 6.60 -24.69
CA ASP A 170 7.35 5.77 -25.82
C ASP A 170 8.52 4.81 -25.51
N ASN A 171 9.24 5.08 -24.41
CA ASN A 171 10.34 4.25 -23.91
C ASN A 171 9.93 3.45 -22.65
N THR A 172 8.65 3.39 -22.32
CA THR A 172 8.15 2.73 -21.12
C THR A 172 7.36 1.47 -21.47
N VAL A 173 7.64 0.38 -20.80
CA VAL A 173 6.76 -0.79 -20.74
C VAL A 173 5.86 -0.63 -19.52
N LEU A 174 4.57 -0.44 -19.74
CA LEU A 174 3.58 -0.28 -18.68
C LEU A 174 2.75 -1.56 -18.56
N ILE A 175 2.70 -2.11 -17.35
CA ILE A 175 1.87 -3.27 -17.02
C ILE A 175 0.91 -2.85 -15.92
N ILE A 176 -0.39 -2.92 -16.19
CA ILE A 176 -1.46 -2.64 -15.21
C ILE A 176 -2.23 -3.94 -15.01
N MET A 177 -2.34 -4.37 -13.77
CA MET A 177 -3.01 -5.61 -13.41
C MET A 177 -3.59 -5.51 -12.00
N ALA A 178 -4.60 -6.31 -11.70
CA ALA A 178 -5.03 -6.56 -10.34
C ALA A 178 -4.25 -7.75 -9.78
N ASP A 179 -4.05 -7.79 -8.45
CA ASP A 179 -3.49 -8.92 -7.72
C ASP A 179 -4.53 -10.05 -7.55
N HIS A 180 -5.82 -9.69 -7.35
CA HIS A 180 -6.97 -10.59 -7.31
C HIS A 180 -8.26 -9.84 -7.63
N GLY A 181 -9.36 -10.59 -7.73
CA GLY A 181 -10.70 -10.03 -7.86
C GLY A 181 -11.32 -9.72 -6.50
N TYR A 182 -12.45 -9.00 -6.52
CA TYR A 182 -13.23 -8.74 -5.32
C TYR A 182 -13.88 -10.03 -4.81
N ASN A 183 -13.73 -10.31 -3.51
CA ASN A 183 -14.24 -11.52 -2.86
C ASN A 183 -15.58 -11.31 -2.12
N GLY A 184 -16.10 -10.08 -2.09
CA GLY A 184 -17.40 -9.77 -1.52
C GLY A 184 -18.54 -10.10 -2.45
N SER A 185 -19.73 -10.41 -1.91
CA SER A 185 -20.96 -10.44 -2.69
C SER A 185 -21.43 -9.00 -2.87
N LEU A 186 -21.37 -8.50 -4.08
CA LEU A 186 -22.08 -7.28 -4.44
C LEU A 186 -23.53 -7.65 -4.76
N ASP A 187 -24.48 -6.88 -4.27
CA ASP A 187 -25.85 -6.97 -4.74
C ASP A 187 -25.99 -6.43 -6.17
N GLU A 188 -27.20 -6.48 -6.75
CA GLU A 188 -27.45 -5.99 -8.12
C GLU A 188 -27.22 -4.47 -8.26
N SER A 189 -27.12 -3.71 -7.17
CA SER A 189 -26.80 -2.28 -7.16
C SER A 189 -25.29 -2.01 -7.03
N GLY A 190 -24.48 -3.02 -6.75
CA GLY A 190 -23.04 -2.90 -6.51
C GLY A 190 -22.70 -2.58 -5.04
N GLU A 191 -23.67 -2.67 -4.12
CA GLU A 191 -23.45 -2.52 -2.70
C GLU A 191 -23.11 -3.87 -2.04
N GLU A 192 -22.35 -3.85 -0.94
CA GLU A 192 -22.11 -5.06 -0.15
C GLU A 192 -23.44 -5.58 0.46
N ALA A 193 -23.72 -6.86 0.22
CA ALA A 193 -24.89 -7.55 0.75
C ALA A 193 -24.65 -8.08 2.18
#